data_e2bb09bb565b19d7d399a6c10262a118
#
_entry.id   e2bb09bb565b19d7d399a6c10262a118
#
_cell.length_a   1.000
_cell.length_b   1.000
_cell.length_c   1.000
_cell.angle_alpha   90.00
_cell.angle_beta   90.00
_cell.angle_gamma   90.00
#
_symmetry.space_group_name_H-M   'P 1'
#
loop_
_entity.id
_entity.type
_entity.pdbx_description
1 polymer ?
#
loop_
_entity_poly.entity_id
_entity_poly.type
_entity_poly.pdbx_seq_one_letter_code
_entity_poly.pdbx_strand_id
1 'polypeptide(L)'
;DMQHVIIMGSSAGAIMASQLGSVITNGNYAKQVGITPTLSREQVKAIVIDDAPLDYDTFPFACKLLIGNYVKGTTFLSEEDKTRYNNILHVNGAYPPSFLLGSEYRVDMNEMHVALDKAGVTNELVDPLKEEGKKMPHCFVAEERSDPIAKAAFQKLIDFLNKTTMEKS
;
A
#
# COMPACT_ATOMS: atom_id res chain seq x y z
N ASP A 1 -6.82 -13.65 16.31
CA ASP A 1 -6.91 -14.85 15.47
C ASP A 1 -5.90 -14.75 14.32
N MET A 2 -4.90 -15.60 14.32
CA MET A 2 -3.84 -15.60 13.31
C MET A 2 -4.27 -16.22 11.96
N GLN A 3 -5.51 -16.68 11.83
CA GLN A 3 -6.05 -17.12 10.55
C GLN A 3 -6.77 -16.01 9.77
N HIS A 4 -7.01 -14.87 10.40
CA HIS A 4 -7.70 -13.72 9.82
C HIS A 4 -6.93 -12.43 10.12
N VAL A 5 -5.80 -12.27 9.46
CA VAL A 5 -4.91 -11.11 9.63
C VAL A 5 -5.25 -10.03 8.61
N ILE A 6 -5.45 -8.82 9.09
CA ILE A 6 -5.52 -7.60 8.27
C ILE A 6 -4.25 -6.81 8.57
N ILE A 7 -3.54 -6.42 7.52
CA ILE A 7 -2.33 -5.60 7.62
C ILE A 7 -2.70 -4.19 7.20
N MET A 8 -2.47 -3.22 8.07
CA MET A 8 -2.75 -1.81 7.78
C MET A 8 -1.53 -0.96 8.09
N GLY A 9 -1.25 0.00 7.23
CA GLY A 9 -0.21 0.99 7.46
C GLY A 9 -0.56 2.33 6.81
N SER A 10 -0.08 3.41 7.42
CA SER A 10 -0.17 4.78 6.90
C SER A 10 1.24 5.31 6.65
N SER A 11 1.43 6.07 5.56
CA SER A 11 2.72 6.69 5.20
C SER A 11 3.85 5.64 5.12
N ALA A 12 4.91 5.80 5.89
CA ALA A 12 6.00 4.81 5.99
C ALA A 12 5.50 3.41 6.39
N GLY A 13 4.49 3.32 7.27
CA GLY A 13 3.84 2.05 7.62
C GLY A 13 3.12 1.41 6.44
N ALA A 14 2.57 2.21 5.52
CA ALA A 14 1.94 1.72 4.30
C ALA A 14 2.96 1.17 3.28
N ILE A 15 4.17 1.72 3.22
CA ILE A 15 5.28 1.12 2.47
C ILE A 15 5.56 -0.28 2.99
N MET A 16 5.67 -0.44 4.31
CA MET A 16 5.94 -1.72 4.96
C MET A 16 4.79 -2.71 4.77
N ALA A 17 3.54 -2.25 4.88
CA ALA A 17 2.35 -3.08 4.67
C ALA A 17 2.29 -3.60 3.22
N SER A 18 2.51 -2.74 2.23
CA SER A 18 2.52 -3.12 0.82
C SER A 18 3.70 -4.05 0.49
N GLN A 19 4.88 -3.79 1.05
CA GLN A 19 6.05 -4.66 0.88
C GLN A 19 5.82 -6.05 1.46
N LEU A 20 5.21 -6.15 2.63
CA LEU A 20 4.89 -7.44 3.24
C LEU A 20 3.93 -8.26 2.36
N GLY A 21 2.95 -7.62 1.71
CA GLY A 21 2.08 -8.26 0.72
C GLY A 21 2.88 -8.91 -0.41
N SER A 22 3.86 -8.19 -0.96
CA SER A 22 4.76 -8.71 -1.99
C SER A 22 5.67 -9.83 -1.46
N VAL A 23 6.23 -9.69 -0.25
CA VAL A 23 7.09 -10.70 0.37
C VAL A 23 6.34 -12.03 0.59
N ILE A 24 5.08 -11.97 1.02
CA ILE A 24 4.27 -13.16 1.28
C ILE A 24 3.91 -13.89 -0.02
N THR A 25 3.76 -13.17 -1.13
CA THR A 25 3.21 -13.71 -2.39
C THR A 25 4.22 -13.91 -3.50
N ASN A 26 5.41 -13.32 -3.38
CA ASN A 26 6.48 -13.37 -4.37
C ASN A 26 7.79 -13.85 -3.75
N GLY A 27 8.03 -15.16 -3.83
CA GLY A 27 9.21 -15.79 -3.23
C GLY A 27 10.54 -15.30 -3.83
N ASN A 28 10.56 -14.81 -5.08
CA ASN A 28 11.75 -14.22 -5.67
C ASN A 28 12.04 -12.86 -5.04
N TYR A 29 11.00 -12.05 -4.85
CA TYR A 29 11.13 -10.77 -4.15
C TYR A 29 11.55 -10.95 -2.69
N ALA A 30 10.92 -11.88 -1.98
CA ALA A 30 11.30 -12.22 -0.60
C ALA A 30 12.81 -12.55 -0.48
N LYS A 31 13.36 -13.35 -1.43
CA LYS A 31 14.79 -13.65 -1.48
C LYS A 31 15.64 -12.42 -1.77
N GLN A 32 15.21 -11.54 -2.68
CA GLN A 32 15.94 -10.31 -3.01
C GLN A 32 16.07 -9.36 -1.81
N VAL A 33 15.02 -9.26 -0.99
CA VAL A 33 15.05 -8.42 0.23
C VAL A 33 15.55 -9.16 1.47
N GLY A 34 15.87 -10.45 1.36
CA GLY A 34 16.42 -11.26 2.45
C GLY A 34 15.43 -11.59 3.56
N ILE A 35 14.13 -11.61 3.27
CA ILE A 35 13.06 -11.86 4.24
C ILE A 35 12.43 -13.23 4.00
N THR A 36 12.32 -14.03 5.06
CA THR A 36 11.50 -15.24 5.07
C THR A 36 10.19 -14.92 5.81
N PRO A 37 9.04 -14.87 5.11
CA PRO A 37 7.78 -14.55 5.77
C PRO A 37 7.35 -15.67 6.71
N THR A 38 6.83 -15.31 7.87
CA THR A 38 6.23 -16.23 8.85
C THR A 38 4.71 -16.34 8.71
N LEU A 39 4.09 -15.35 8.06
CA LEU A 39 2.69 -15.39 7.66
C LEU A 39 2.55 -16.06 6.29
N SER A 40 1.55 -16.92 6.15
CA SER A 40 1.15 -17.43 4.83
C SER A 40 0.16 -16.49 4.15
N ARG A 41 0.02 -16.64 2.82
CA ARG A 41 -0.94 -15.85 2.03
C ARG A 41 -2.39 -16.04 2.52
N GLU A 42 -2.74 -17.23 2.93
CA GLU A 42 -4.10 -17.63 3.37
C GLU A 42 -4.49 -16.96 4.68
N GLN A 43 -3.52 -16.65 5.53
CA GLN A 43 -3.75 -15.95 6.79
C GLN A 43 -4.07 -14.47 6.59
N VAL A 44 -3.53 -13.84 5.52
CA VAL A 44 -3.73 -12.41 5.25
C VAL A 44 -4.99 -12.20 4.40
N LYS A 45 -6.03 -11.64 5.01
CA LYS A 45 -7.34 -11.42 4.36
C LYS A 45 -7.40 -10.11 3.60
N ALA A 46 -6.72 -9.07 4.08
CA ALA A 46 -6.65 -7.79 3.40
C ALA A 46 -5.38 -7.01 3.78
N ILE A 47 -4.98 -6.11 2.88
CA ILE A 47 -3.97 -5.07 3.14
C ILE A 47 -4.62 -3.69 2.94
N VAL A 48 -4.36 -2.77 3.86
CA VAL A 48 -4.78 -1.37 3.77
C VAL A 48 -3.53 -0.51 3.61
N ILE A 49 -3.45 0.22 2.51
CA ILE A 49 -2.32 1.07 2.13
C ILE A 49 -2.80 2.52 2.14
N ASP A 50 -2.44 3.26 3.18
CA ASP A 50 -2.88 4.63 3.38
C ASP A 50 -1.75 5.60 3.02
N ASP A 51 -1.88 6.16 1.83
CA ASP A 51 -1.10 7.29 1.31
C ASP A 51 0.43 7.07 1.35
N ALA A 52 0.88 6.02 0.66
CA ALA A 52 2.27 5.58 0.65
C ALA A 52 3.06 6.10 -0.55
N PRO A 53 4.28 6.62 -0.35
CA PRO A 53 5.26 6.83 -1.41
C PRO A 53 5.88 5.49 -1.81
N LEU A 54 5.46 4.92 -2.93
CA LEU A 54 5.87 3.58 -3.37
C LEU A 54 6.90 3.60 -4.50
N ASP A 55 6.85 4.59 -5.41
CA ASP A 55 7.81 4.76 -6.49
C ASP A 55 8.81 5.86 -6.17
N TYR A 56 10.08 5.47 -6.00
CA TYR A 56 11.16 6.41 -5.72
C TYR A 56 11.30 7.52 -6.77
N ASP A 57 11.02 7.22 -8.03
CA ASP A 57 11.21 8.19 -9.11
C ASP A 57 10.16 9.31 -9.12
N THR A 58 9.00 9.09 -8.51
CA THR A 58 7.95 10.11 -8.34
C THR A 58 8.25 11.10 -7.20
N PHE A 59 9.21 10.81 -6.32
CA PHE A 59 9.44 11.60 -5.12
C PHE A 59 10.01 12.99 -5.38
N PRO A 60 9.61 13.99 -4.58
CA PRO A 60 10.35 15.24 -4.48
C PRO A 60 11.81 15.02 -4.05
N PHE A 61 12.71 15.91 -4.47
CA PHE A 61 14.15 15.78 -4.21
C PHE A 61 14.49 15.51 -2.73
N ALA A 62 13.87 16.25 -1.81
CA ALA A 62 14.08 16.06 -0.37
C ALA A 62 13.70 14.65 0.11
N CYS A 63 12.60 14.09 -0.42
CA CYS A 63 12.17 12.73 -0.10
C CYS A 63 13.13 11.69 -0.69
N LYS A 64 13.70 11.93 -1.89
CA LYS A 64 14.73 11.04 -2.47
C LYS A 64 15.96 10.94 -1.59
N LEU A 65 16.43 12.07 -1.04
CA LEU A 65 17.55 12.09 -0.09
C LEU A 65 17.22 11.32 1.20
N LEU A 66 16.02 11.55 1.76
CA LEU A 66 15.59 10.88 2.97
C LEU A 66 15.51 9.36 2.78
N ILE A 67 14.87 8.91 1.72
CA ILE A 67 14.66 7.49 1.43
C ILE A 67 15.99 6.81 1.05
N GLY A 68 16.85 7.44 0.24
CA GLY A 68 18.17 6.91 -0.08
C GLY A 68 19.01 6.67 1.17
N ASN A 69 18.99 7.62 2.09
CA ASN A 69 19.70 7.50 3.37
C ASN A 69 19.07 6.42 4.26
N TYR A 70 17.75 6.38 4.36
CA TYR A 70 17.02 5.42 5.20
C TYR A 70 17.18 3.98 4.71
N VAL A 71 17.09 3.74 3.40
CA VAL A 71 17.12 2.39 2.82
C VAL A 71 18.54 1.82 2.72
N LYS A 72 19.52 2.66 2.34
CA LYS A 72 20.88 2.21 2.02
C LYS A 72 22.00 3.04 2.67
N GLY A 73 21.70 4.12 3.36
CA GLY A 73 22.70 5.06 3.84
C GLY A 73 23.42 5.80 2.71
N THR A 74 22.77 5.98 1.56
CA THR A 74 23.31 6.66 0.38
C THR A 74 22.51 7.93 0.09
N THR A 75 23.09 8.85 -0.70
CA THR A 75 22.40 10.06 -1.15
C THR A 75 21.22 9.73 -2.05
N PHE A 76 21.42 8.78 -2.98
CA PHE A 76 20.38 8.33 -3.90
C PHE A 76 20.42 6.81 -4.02
N LEU A 77 19.28 6.21 -4.33
CA LEU A 77 19.19 4.78 -4.62
C LEU A 77 19.76 4.47 -6.02
N SER A 78 20.44 3.32 -6.16
CA SER A 78 20.76 2.74 -7.45
C SER A 78 19.49 2.24 -8.15
N GLU A 79 19.54 1.98 -9.46
CA GLU A 79 18.41 1.42 -10.21
C GLU A 79 17.97 0.05 -9.65
N GLU A 80 18.91 -0.76 -9.19
CA GLU A 80 18.60 -2.03 -8.52
C GLU A 80 17.85 -1.81 -7.21
N ASP A 81 18.28 -0.84 -6.38
CA ASP A 81 17.63 -0.54 -5.10
C ASP A 81 16.25 0.13 -5.31
N LYS A 82 16.10 0.96 -6.33
CA LYS A 82 14.79 1.52 -6.73
C LYS A 82 13.81 0.40 -7.10
N THR A 83 14.25 -0.56 -7.91
CA THR A 83 13.44 -1.72 -8.30
C THR A 83 13.02 -2.53 -7.08
N ARG A 84 13.91 -2.73 -6.11
CA ARG A 84 13.59 -3.43 -4.86
C ARG A 84 12.64 -2.63 -3.96
N TYR A 85 12.78 -1.30 -3.97
CA TYR A 85 11.95 -0.41 -3.15
C TYR A 85 10.53 -0.29 -3.71
N ASN A 86 10.37 -0.21 -5.04
CA ASN A 86 9.08 0.02 -5.68
C ASN A 86 8.18 -1.23 -5.58
N ASN A 87 7.31 -1.21 -4.56
CA ASN A 87 6.42 -2.34 -4.26
C ASN A 87 5.39 -2.63 -5.37
N ILE A 88 5.08 -1.64 -6.22
CA ILE A 88 4.14 -1.78 -7.34
C ILE A 88 4.64 -2.83 -8.34
N LEU A 89 5.96 -2.91 -8.55
CA LEU A 89 6.59 -3.84 -9.49
C LEU A 89 6.53 -5.32 -9.05
N HIS A 90 6.22 -5.57 -7.79
CA HIS A 90 6.26 -6.92 -7.21
C HIS A 90 4.86 -7.51 -6.96
N VAL A 91 3.80 -6.78 -7.35
CA VAL A 91 2.42 -7.25 -7.30
C VAL A 91 2.22 -8.42 -8.28
N ASN A 92 1.49 -9.44 -7.85
CA ASN A 92 1.08 -10.58 -8.68
C ASN A 92 -0.34 -11.03 -8.31
N GLY A 93 -0.89 -12.00 -9.05
CA GLY A 93 -2.27 -12.48 -8.86
C GLY A 93 -2.56 -13.16 -7.51
N ALA A 94 -1.52 -13.46 -6.71
CA ALA A 94 -1.68 -13.99 -5.36
C ALA A 94 -1.69 -12.87 -4.27
N TYR A 95 -1.49 -11.61 -4.67
CA TYR A 95 -1.46 -10.49 -3.71
C TYR A 95 -2.78 -10.41 -2.93
N PRO A 96 -2.77 -10.07 -1.63
CA PRO A 96 -4.00 -9.97 -0.84
C PRO A 96 -4.95 -8.89 -1.36
N PRO A 97 -6.29 -9.07 -1.17
CA PRO A 97 -7.24 -7.99 -1.39
C PRO A 97 -6.79 -6.70 -0.73
N SER A 98 -6.89 -5.56 -1.42
CA SER A 98 -6.24 -4.33 -0.97
C SER A 98 -7.17 -3.13 -1.01
N PHE A 99 -7.15 -2.33 0.06
CA PHE A 99 -7.82 -1.03 0.12
C PHE A 99 -6.80 0.09 0.13
N LEU A 100 -6.96 1.05 -0.78
CA LEU A 100 -6.00 2.11 -1.03
C LEU A 100 -6.62 3.47 -0.71
N LEU A 101 -5.87 4.31 -0.03
CA LEU A 101 -6.24 5.70 0.25
C LEU A 101 -5.19 6.62 -0.37
N GLY A 102 -5.61 7.52 -1.26
CA GLY A 102 -4.72 8.42 -1.98
C GLY A 102 -5.01 9.87 -1.66
N SER A 103 -4.03 10.59 -1.11
CA SER A 103 -4.11 12.03 -0.88
C SER A 103 -2.85 12.76 -1.35
N GLU A 104 -1.79 12.79 -0.58
CA GLU A 104 -0.50 13.38 -1.00
C GLU A 104 0.20 12.52 -2.06
N TYR A 105 0.25 11.22 -1.85
CA TYR A 105 0.86 10.23 -2.76
C TYR A 105 -0.16 9.54 -3.67
N ARG A 106 -1.19 10.29 -4.09
CA ARG A 106 -2.28 9.77 -4.90
C ARG A 106 -1.83 9.16 -6.25
N VAL A 107 -0.71 9.61 -6.80
CA VAL A 107 -0.14 9.06 -8.04
C VAL A 107 0.29 7.63 -7.80
N ASP A 108 1.09 7.39 -6.76
CA ASP A 108 1.55 6.05 -6.38
C ASP A 108 0.37 5.12 -6.03
N MET A 109 -0.64 5.65 -5.34
CA MET A 109 -1.85 4.86 -5.01
C MET A 109 -2.64 4.49 -6.25
N ASN A 110 -2.75 5.37 -7.25
CA ASN A 110 -3.38 5.05 -8.53
C ASN A 110 -2.56 4.02 -9.33
N GLU A 111 -1.23 4.12 -9.34
CA GLU A 111 -0.36 3.13 -9.99
C GLU A 111 -0.46 1.76 -9.32
N MET A 112 -0.50 1.71 -7.99
CA MET A 112 -0.72 0.48 -7.24
C MET A 112 -2.10 -0.14 -7.54
N HIS A 113 -3.16 0.68 -7.59
CA HIS A 113 -4.50 0.26 -8.01
C HIS A 113 -4.49 -0.39 -9.39
N VAL A 114 -3.88 0.27 -10.38
CA VAL A 114 -3.76 -0.25 -11.74
C VAL A 114 -2.97 -1.56 -11.78
N ALA A 115 -1.91 -1.70 -10.97
CA ALA A 115 -1.12 -2.93 -10.90
C ALA A 115 -1.94 -4.08 -10.30
N LEU A 116 -2.71 -3.82 -9.25
CA LEU A 116 -3.62 -4.80 -8.63
C LEU A 116 -4.71 -5.23 -9.61
N ASP A 117 -5.34 -4.30 -10.33
CA ASP A 117 -6.34 -4.59 -11.36
C ASP A 117 -5.77 -5.49 -12.47
N LYS A 118 -4.59 -5.16 -12.99
CA LYS A 118 -3.90 -5.98 -14.01
C LYS A 118 -3.57 -7.38 -13.51
N ALA A 119 -3.30 -7.52 -12.22
CA ALA A 119 -3.04 -8.81 -11.58
C ALA A 119 -4.32 -9.59 -11.23
N GLY A 120 -5.50 -9.01 -11.43
CA GLY A 120 -6.80 -9.62 -11.08
C GLY A 120 -7.06 -9.69 -9.58
N VAL A 121 -6.44 -8.81 -8.80
CA VAL A 121 -6.58 -8.74 -7.34
C VAL A 121 -7.74 -7.82 -6.97
N THR A 122 -8.64 -8.29 -6.12
CA THR A 122 -9.71 -7.46 -5.55
C THR A 122 -9.12 -6.25 -4.83
N ASN A 123 -9.49 -5.05 -5.27
CA ASN A 123 -9.01 -3.84 -4.63
C ASN A 123 -10.01 -2.68 -4.78
N GLU A 124 -9.86 -1.67 -3.93
CA GLU A 124 -10.62 -0.42 -3.96
C GLU A 124 -9.70 0.75 -3.66
N LEU A 125 -9.81 1.83 -4.42
CA LEU A 125 -9.07 3.07 -4.21
C LEU A 125 -10.06 4.19 -3.89
N VAL A 126 -9.80 4.93 -2.82
CA VAL A 126 -10.44 6.22 -2.51
C VAL A 126 -9.45 7.34 -2.83
N ASP A 127 -9.80 8.18 -3.79
CA ASP A 127 -9.04 9.36 -4.21
C ASP A 127 -9.96 10.59 -4.15
N PRO A 128 -10.00 11.34 -3.02
CA PRO A 128 -10.94 12.45 -2.83
C PRO A 128 -10.80 13.56 -3.88
N LEU A 129 -9.59 13.78 -4.40
CA LEU A 129 -9.40 14.78 -5.45
C LEU A 129 -10.08 14.37 -6.76
N LYS A 130 -10.06 13.09 -7.09
CA LYS A 130 -10.71 12.55 -8.30
C LYS A 130 -12.22 12.41 -8.11
N GLU A 131 -12.66 11.96 -6.94
CA GLU A 131 -14.05 11.64 -6.65
C GLU A 131 -14.88 12.90 -6.36
N GLU A 132 -14.33 13.87 -5.61
CA GLU A 132 -15.05 15.02 -5.06
C GLU A 132 -14.40 16.37 -5.40
N GLY A 133 -13.27 16.37 -6.12
CA GLY A 133 -12.54 17.59 -6.46
C GLY A 133 -11.85 18.26 -5.25
N LYS A 134 -11.78 17.57 -4.09
CA LYS A 134 -11.22 18.13 -2.86
C LYS A 134 -9.88 17.49 -2.54
N LYS A 135 -8.84 18.33 -2.42
CA LYS A 135 -7.55 17.88 -1.92
C LYS A 135 -7.61 17.65 -0.42
N MET A 136 -7.32 16.44 0.02
CA MET A 136 -7.20 16.08 1.43
C MET A 136 -5.73 16.08 1.86
N PRO A 137 -5.43 16.33 3.15
CA PRO A 137 -4.07 16.22 3.67
C PRO A 137 -3.59 14.77 3.73
N HIS A 138 -2.28 14.60 3.93
CA HIS A 138 -1.65 13.29 4.10
C HIS A 138 -2.34 12.47 5.20
N CYS A 139 -2.60 11.18 4.93
CA CYS A 139 -3.27 10.26 5.87
C CYS A 139 -4.61 10.81 6.42
N PHE A 140 -5.41 11.45 5.57
CA PHE A 140 -6.60 12.23 5.96
C PHE A 140 -7.64 11.45 6.78
N VAL A 141 -7.75 10.14 6.59
CA VAL A 141 -8.70 9.32 7.36
C VAL A 141 -8.34 9.29 8.84
N ALA A 142 -7.06 9.31 9.17
CA ALA A 142 -6.58 9.34 10.56
C ALA A 142 -6.54 10.76 11.13
N GLU A 143 -6.15 11.75 10.31
CA GLU A 143 -5.89 13.13 10.75
C GLU A 143 -7.16 14.00 10.76
N GLU A 144 -8.07 13.80 9.80
CA GLU A 144 -9.27 14.63 9.59
C GLU A 144 -10.56 13.92 9.97
N ARG A 145 -10.59 13.22 11.11
CA ARG A 145 -11.70 12.34 11.54
C ARG A 145 -13.08 12.99 11.60
N SER A 146 -13.17 14.31 11.72
CA SER A 146 -14.42 15.07 11.72
C SER A 146 -14.91 15.41 10.30
N ASP A 147 -14.02 15.41 9.30
CA ASP A 147 -14.36 15.73 7.91
C ASP A 147 -15.32 14.68 7.31
N PRO A 148 -16.39 15.10 6.60
CA PRO A 148 -17.33 14.17 5.98
C PRO A 148 -16.66 13.20 4.97
N ILE A 149 -15.65 13.65 4.21
CA ILE A 149 -14.93 12.82 3.24
C ILE A 149 -14.12 11.74 3.97
N ALA A 150 -13.42 12.11 5.06
CA ALA A 150 -12.68 11.15 5.86
C ALA A 150 -13.62 10.09 6.48
N LYS A 151 -14.78 10.49 6.96
CA LYS A 151 -15.79 9.56 7.48
C LYS A 151 -16.33 8.62 6.40
N ALA A 152 -16.63 9.15 5.21
CA ALA A 152 -17.09 8.33 4.08
C ALA A 152 -16.01 7.35 3.63
N ALA A 153 -14.75 7.78 3.54
CA ALA A 153 -13.62 6.92 3.21
C ALA A 153 -13.42 5.81 4.26
N PHE A 154 -13.53 6.15 5.54
CA PHE A 154 -13.46 5.17 6.63
C PHE A 154 -14.60 4.15 6.55
N GLN A 155 -15.84 4.58 6.23
CA GLN A 155 -16.95 3.66 6.05
C GLN A 155 -16.72 2.70 4.87
N LYS A 156 -16.25 3.20 3.72
CA LYS A 156 -15.85 2.35 2.57
C LYS A 156 -14.80 1.32 2.97
N LEU A 157 -13.78 1.72 3.77
CA LEU A 157 -12.78 0.80 4.30
C LEU A 157 -13.42 -0.33 5.13
N ILE A 158 -14.31 0.01 6.06
CA ILE A 158 -14.99 -0.99 6.90
C ILE A 158 -15.84 -1.93 6.06
N ASP A 159 -16.56 -1.42 5.06
CA ASP A 159 -17.38 -2.22 4.16
C ASP A 159 -16.52 -3.18 3.32
N PHE A 160 -15.39 -2.70 2.80
CA PHE A 160 -14.42 -3.52 2.09
C PHE A 160 -13.85 -4.64 2.96
N LEU A 161 -13.45 -4.33 4.20
CA LEU A 161 -12.91 -5.32 5.12
C LEU A 161 -13.96 -6.37 5.50
N ASN A 162 -15.19 -5.97 5.79
CA ASN A 162 -16.27 -6.90 6.07
C ASN A 162 -16.51 -7.86 4.89
N LYS A 163 -16.58 -7.32 3.67
CA LYS A 163 -16.74 -8.14 2.46
C LYS A 163 -15.62 -9.14 2.29
N THR A 164 -14.36 -8.71 2.40
CA THR A 164 -13.19 -9.57 2.15
C THR A 164 -12.94 -10.60 3.25
N THR A 165 -13.42 -10.35 4.48
CA THR A 165 -13.27 -11.29 5.59
C THR A 165 -14.41 -12.29 5.70
N MET A 166 -15.62 -11.96 5.22
CA MET A 166 -16.81 -12.81 5.29
C MET A 166 -16.96 -13.78 4.09
N GLU A 167 -16.38 -13.49 2.93
CA GLU A 167 -16.57 -14.27 1.70
C GLU A 167 -15.90 -15.66 1.70
N LYS A 168 -15.31 -16.13 2.80
CA LYS A 168 -14.66 -17.45 2.91
C LYS A 168 -14.98 -18.16 4.23
N SER A 169 -16.27 -18.23 4.56
CA SER A 169 -16.76 -19.15 5.60
C SER A 169 -17.35 -20.39 4.96
#